data_9afa8444ffb2e4971dce77fb793cef63
#
_entry.id   9afa8444ffb2e4971dce77fb793cef63
#
_cell.length_a   1.000
_cell.length_b   1.000
_cell.length_c   1.000
_cell.angle_alpha   90.00
_cell.angle_beta   90.00
_cell.angle_gamma   90.00
#
_symmetry.space_group_name_H-M   'P 1'
#
loop_
_entity.id
_entity.type
_entity.pdbx_description
1 polymer ?
#
loop_
_entity_poly.entity_id
_entity_poly.type
_entity_poly.pdbx_seq_one_letter_code
_entity_poly.pdbx_strand_id
1 'polypeptide(L)'
;MSTLFKKGLFLTNERKIQEFYQHFQTYDEGFEYGSQLPEWFLRNWSKSKRWLLALLETNIPEIKAHRSAKDNSATLMQALLDIVEKETDKQRPNYGLLLLWASLSNAAPIAFWTLAFVLSHPDVHRAILEGMSSVFGTAGKDKIKVSEDDLKKLLLIKWCILEAIRLRAPGVITRKVVKPVKILNYTVPSGDLLMLSPFWLHRNPKYFPEPDSFKPERWKKANLEKHAFLDCFMAFGGGKFQCPGRWFALLEIQICIILILYKYDCRLLDPLPKQSCLHLVGVPQPEGQCQIEYKQRV
;
A
#
# COMPACT_ATOMS: atom_id res chain seq x y z
N MET A 1 -8.20 -0.50 8.02
CA MET A 1 -7.92 -1.06 9.38
C MET A 1 -9.12 -1.81 9.96
N SER A 2 -10.32 -1.26 10.03
CA SER A 2 -11.50 -1.97 10.60
C SER A 2 -11.87 -3.26 9.86
N THR A 3 -11.67 -3.32 8.55
CA THR A 3 -11.93 -4.53 7.72
C THR A 3 -10.87 -5.61 7.95
N LEU A 4 -9.65 -5.23 8.25
CA LEU A 4 -8.54 -6.15 8.47
C LEU A 4 -8.51 -6.69 9.89
N PHE A 5 -8.72 -5.82 10.89
CA PHE A 5 -8.53 -6.16 12.30
C PHE A 5 -9.78 -6.01 13.17
N LYS A 6 -10.60 -5.01 13.01
CA LYS A 6 -11.84 -4.63 13.71
C LYS A 6 -11.85 -3.14 14.06
N LYS A 7 -13.06 -2.57 14.20
CA LYS A 7 -13.25 -1.21 14.74
C LYS A 7 -12.79 -1.14 16.20
N GLY A 8 -11.92 -0.20 16.52
CA GLY A 8 -11.50 0.06 17.90
C GLY A 8 -10.24 -0.67 18.37
N LEU A 9 -9.66 -1.56 17.55
CA LEU A 9 -8.49 -2.33 17.96
C LEU A 9 -7.28 -1.47 18.37
N PHE A 10 -7.05 -0.37 17.69
CA PHE A 10 -5.77 0.32 17.85
C PHE A 10 -5.85 1.72 18.44
N LEU A 11 -6.95 2.45 18.29
CA LEU A 11 -6.79 3.89 18.36
C LEU A 11 -8.02 4.60 18.92
N THR A 12 -8.10 4.68 20.25
CA THR A 12 -9.16 5.40 20.95
C THR A 12 -8.78 6.86 21.28
N ASN A 13 -7.49 7.23 21.20
CA ASN A 13 -7.03 8.61 21.43
C ASN A 13 -5.77 8.93 20.61
N GLU A 14 -5.51 10.23 20.41
CA GLU A 14 -4.38 10.75 19.61
C GLU A 14 -3.02 10.27 20.11
N ARG A 15 -2.82 10.17 21.43
CA ARG A 15 -1.55 9.71 22.01
C ARG A 15 -1.23 8.28 21.61
N LYS A 16 -2.23 7.37 21.65
CA LYS A 16 -2.05 5.97 21.21
C LYS A 16 -1.82 5.85 19.71
N ILE A 17 -2.47 6.73 18.92
CA ILE A 17 -2.24 6.83 17.48
C ILE A 17 -0.78 7.20 17.20
N GLN A 18 -0.27 8.20 17.90
CA GLN A 18 1.09 8.69 17.69
C GLN A 18 2.14 7.67 18.15
N GLU A 19 1.92 7.00 19.28
CA GLU A 19 2.77 5.93 19.78
C GLU A 19 2.81 4.74 18.80
N PHE A 20 1.67 4.32 18.28
CA PHE A 20 1.58 3.29 17.25
C PHE A 20 2.36 3.69 16.00
N TYR A 21 2.15 4.92 15.51
CA TYR A 21 2.83 5.43 14.33
C TYR A 21 4.36 5.40 14.49
N GLN A 22 4.88 5.87 15.62
CA GLN A 22 6.32 5.88 15.91
C GLN A 22 6.91 4.46 15.92
N HIS A 23 6.23 3.52 16.57
CA HIS A 23 6.69 2.13 16.61
C HIS A 23 6.56 1.45 15.26
N PHE A 24 5.49 1.70 14.51
CA PHE A 24 5.31 1.15 13.17
C PHE A 24 6.36 1.69 12.21
N GLN A 25 6.60 2.99 12.22
CA GLN A 25 7.63 3.62 11.39
C GLN A 25 9.02 3.05 11.67
N THR A 26 9.43 2.97 12.95
CA THR A 26 10.72 2.39 13.33
C THR A 26 10.85 0.93 12.89
N TYR A 27 9.76 0.17 12.96
CA TYR A 27 9.73 -1.23 12.53
C TYR A 27 9.82 -1.34 11.01
N ASP A 28 9.08 -0.53 10.27
CA ASP A 28 9.06 -0.51 8.80
C ASP A 28 10.42 -0.08 8.22
N GLU A 29 10.97 1.03 8.70
CA GLU A 29 12.28 1.55 8.27
C GLU A 29 13.42 0.57 8.50
N GLY A 30 13.37 -0.21 9.57
CA GLY A 30 14.38 -1.20 9.90
C GLY A 30 14.09 -2.60 9.39
N PHE A 31 13.00 -2.85 8.68
CA PHE A 31 12.53 -4.19 8.31
C PHE A 31 13.55 -5.00 7.50
N GLU A 32 14.18 -4.38 6.53
CA GLU A 32 15.17 -5.05 5.65
C GLU A 32 16.39 -5.52 6.45
N TYR A 33 16.87 -4.67 7.34
CA TYR A 33 17.97 -5.02 8.24
C TYR A 33 17.54 -6.04 9.29
N GLY A 34 16.33 -5.88 9.84
CA GLY A 34 15.76 -6.77 10.85
C GLY A 34 15.47 -8.18 10.34
N SER A 35 15.33 -8.35 9.02
CA SER A 35 15.18 -9.66 8.37
C SER A 35 16.51 -10.39 8.15
N GLN A 36 17.64 -9.69 8.24
CA GLN A 36 18.96 -10.22 7.88
C GLN A 36 19.96 -10.21 9.05
N LEU A 37 19.83 -9.27 9.96
CA LEU A 37 20.76 -9.08 11.07
C LEU A 37 20.17 -9.60 12.39
N PRO A 38 21.02 -10.06 13.33
CA PRO A 38 20.58 -10.41 14.67
C PRO A 38 19.95 -9.21 15.40
N GLU A 39 18.86 -9.41 16.11
CA GLU A 39 18.08 -8.36 16.77
C GLU A 39 18.86 -7.49 17.77
N TRP A 40 19.93 -8.01 18.34
CA TRP A 40 20.77 -7.28 19.30
C TRP A 40 21.57 -6.12 18.66
N PHE A 41 21.79 -6.15 17.33
CA PHE A 41 22.36 -5.01 16.59
C PHE A 41 21.31 -3.89 16.38
N LEU A 42 20.03 -4.23 16.37
CA LEU A 42 18.92 -3.34 15.99
C LEU A 42 18.02 -3.06 17.19
N ARG A 43 18.57 -2.52 18.27
CA ARG A 43 17.88 -2.34 19.56
C ARG A 43 16.53 -1.60 19.45
N ASN A 44 16.48 -0.49 18.71
CA ASN A 44 15.26 0.31 18.55
C ASN A 44 14.21 -0.44 17.72
N TRP A 45 14.62 -1.10 16.65
CA TRP A 45 13.77 -1.94 15.83
C TRP A 45 13.18 -3.11 16.64
N SER A 46 14.04 -3.82 17.37
CA SER A 46 13.62 -4.93 18.23
C SER A 46 12.65 -4.49 19.35
N LYS A 47 12.86 -3.29 19.93
CA LYS A 47 11.93 -2.69 20.89
C LYS A 47 10.57 -2.41 20.23
N SER A 48 10.55 -1.82 19.05
CA SER A 48 9.33 -1.50 18.32
C SER A 48 8.59 -2.76 17.85
N LYS A 49 9.31 -3.77 17.35
CA LYS A 49 8.76 -5.09 17.03
C LYS A 49 8.05 -5.73 18.23
N ARG A 50 8.70 -5.76 19.38
CA ARG A 50 8.11 -6.32 20.61
C ARG A 50 6.88 -5.56 21.08
N TRP A 51 6.92 -4.23 20.98
CA TRP A 51 5.76 -3.39 21.32
C TRP A 51 4.56 -3.69 20.41
N LEU A 52 4.78 -3.78 19.09
CA LEU A 52 3.74 -4.12 18.12
C LEU A 52 3.17 -5.55 18.34
N LEU A 53 4.03 -6.50 18.64
CA LEU A 53 3.61 -7.88 18.96
C LEU A 53 2.77 -7.92 20.25
N ALA A 54 3.18 -7.22 21.31
CA ALA A 54 2.45 -7.13 22.56
C ALA A 54 1.07 -6.45 22.35
N LEU A 55 1.00 -5.39 21.54
CA LEU A 55 -0.26 -4.75 21.16
C LEU A 55 -1.22 -5.75 20.50
N LEU A 56 -0.72 -6.54 19.55
CA LEU A 56 -1.52 -7.55 18.86
C LEU A 56 -1.93 -8.67 19.78
N GLU A 57 -1.02 -9.18 20.61
CA GLU A 57 -1.30 -10.24 21.59
C GLU A 57 -2.40 -9.85 22.56
N THR A 58 -2.36 -8.62 23.08
CA THR A 58 -3.38 -8.08 23.99
C THR A 58 -4.75 -7.99 23.32
N ASN A 59 -4.82 -7.76 22.03
CA ASN A 59 -6.07 -7.54 21.29
C ASN A 59 -6.63 -8.82 20.64
N ILE A 60 -5.84 -9.88 20.46
CA ILE A 60 -6.29 -11.14 19.84
C ILE A 60 -7.50 -11.75 20.55
N PRO A 61 -7.58 -11.83 21.90
CA PRO A 61 -8.75 -12.38 22.59
C PRO A 61 -10.04 -11.62 22.26
N GLU A 62 -9.96 -10.29 22.18
CA GLU A 62 -11.10 -9.46 21.82
C GLU A 62 -11.53 -9.64 20.35
N ILE A 63 -10.56 -9.78 19.43
CA ILE A 63 -10.84 -10.10 18.02
C ILE A 63 -11.59 -11.43 17.91
N LYS A 64 -11.21 -12.44 18.70
CA LYS A 64 -11.85 -13.75 18.73
C LYS A 64 -13.26 -13.72 19.34
N ALA A 65 -13.44 -13.02 20.47
CA ALA A 65 -14.69 -12.96 21.21
C ALA A 65 -15.85 -12.32 20.42
N HIS A 66 -15.53 -11.47 19.43
CA HIS A 66 -16.53 -10.77 18.62
C HIS A 66 -17.00 -11.54 17.38
N ARG A 67 -17.00 -12.84 17.39
CA ARG A 67 -17.84 -13.65 16.50
C ARG A 67 -19.31 -13.43 16.87
N SER A 68 -19.84 -12.25 16.52
CA SER A 68 -21.24 -11.95 16.67
C SER A 68 -22.04 -12.83 15.71
N ALA A 69 -22.95 -13.61 16.25
CA ALA A 69 -23.89 -14.47 15.52
C ALA A 69 -24.85 -13.70 14.58
N LYS A 70 -24.76 -12.37 14.52
CA LYS A 70 -25.62 -11.49 13.72
C LYS A 70 -24.93 -10.81 12.55
N ASP A 71 -23.62 -10.82 12.46
CA ASP A 71 -22.88 -10.13 11.41
C ASP A 71 -21.90 -11.11 10.77
N ASN A 72 -22.22 -11.56 9.55
CA ASN A 72 -21.40 -12.51 8.77
C ASN A 72 -20.06 -11.90 8.27
N SER A 73 -19.66 -10.73 8.79
CA SER A 73 -18.43 -10.05 8.40
C SER A 73 -17.26 -10.44 9.29
N ALA A 74 -16.66 -11.59 9.04
CA ALA A 74 -15.36 -11.94 9.63
C ALA A 74 -14.29 -10.98 9.10
N THR A 75 -13.45 -10.42 9.99
CA THR A 75 -12.26 -9.67 9.55
C THR A 75 -11.21 -10.63 9.00
N LEU A 76 -10.30 -10.12 8.16
CA LEU A 76 -9.21 -10.94 7.63
C LEU A 76 -8.34 -11.55 8.75
N MET A 77 -8.11 -10.80 9.84
CA MET A 77 -7.38 -11.31 11.00
C MET A 77 -8.10 -12.47 11.68
N GLN A 78 -9.44 -12.42 11.81
CA GLN A 78 -10.23 -13.55 12.35
C GLN A 78 -10.08 -14.80 11.48
N ALA A 79 -10.19 -14.64 10.14
CA ALA A 79 -10.00 -15.75 9.22
C ALA A 79 -8.60 -16.36 9.30
N LEU A 80 -7.56 -15.52 9.43
CA LEU A 80 -6.19 -15.98 9.63
C LEU A 80 -6.03 -16.73 10.98
N LEU A 81 -6.59 -16.21 12.05
CA LEU A 81 -6.54 -16.86 13.36
C LEU A 81 -7.20 -18.23 13.36
N ASP A 82 -8.32 -18.40 12.65
CA ASP A 82 -9.03 -19.68 12.52
C ASP A 82 -8.18 -20.74 11.78
N ILE A 83 -7.41 -20.31 10.77
CA ILE A 83 -6.50 -21.19 10.04
C ILE A 83 -5.32 -21.59 10.91
N VAL A 84 -4.71 -20.63 11.60
CA VAL A 84 -3.53 -20.83 12.43
C VAL A 84 -3.82 -21.62 13.70
N GLU A 85 -5.04 -21.54 14.24
CA GLU A 85 -5.46 -22.33 15.41
C GLU A 85 -5.35 -23.84 15.18
N LYS A 86 -5.51 -24.26 13.93
CA LYS A 86 -5.40 -25.68 13.56
C LYS A 86 -3.94 -26.15 13.44
N GLU A 87 -3.00 -25.22 13.33
CA GLU A 87 -1.60 -25.55 13.05
C GLU A 87 -0.63 -25.30 14.21
N THR A 88 -0.70 -24.16 14.92
CA THR A 88 0.19 -23.89 16.08
C THR A 88 -0.24 -22.70 16.94
N ASP A 89 -0.32 -22.88 18.26
CA ASP A 89 -0.79 -21.86 19.22
C ASP A 89 0.15 -20.66 19.43
N LYS A 90 1.45 -20.80 19.15
CA LYS A 90 2.48 -19.83 19.58
C LYS A 90 2.81 -18.69 18.61
N GLN A 91 2.29 -18.72 17.37
CA GLN A 91 2.71 -17.76 16.33
C GLN A 91 1.67 -16.68 15.96
N ARG A 92 0.56 -16.61 16.66
CA ARG A 92 -0.58 -15.72 16.35
C ARG A 92 -0.23 -14.23 16.24
N PRO A 93 0.56 -13.65 17.17
CA PRO A 93 0.92 -12.23 17.05
C PRO A 93 1.77 -11.93 15.81
N ASN A 94 2.62 -12.88 15.39
CA ASN A 94 3.46 -12.72 14.20
C ASN A 94 2.63 -12.62 12.90
N TYR A 95 1.55 -13.40 12.78
CA TYR A 95 0.63 -13.27 11.63
C TYR A 95 -0.10 -11.94 11.63
N GLY A 96 -0.49 -11.44 12.81
CA GLY A 96 -1.06 -10.11 12.97
C GLY A 96 -0.08 -9.02 12.55
N LEU A 97 1.17 -9.11 12.97
CA LEU A 97 2.22 -8.17 12.60
C LEU A 97 2.52 -8.22 11.10
N LEU A 98 2.57 -9.42 10.51
CA LEU A 98 2.74 -9.59 9.07
C LEU A 98 1.60 -8.93 8.29
N LEU A 99 0.35 -9.18 8.69
CA LEU A 99 -0.82 -8.56 8.04
C LEU A 99 -0.80 -7.04 8.18
N LEU A 100 -0.47 -6.53 9.37
CA LEU A 100 -0.35 -5.11 9.63
C LEU A 100 0.71 -4.46 8.74
N TRP A 101 1.91 -5.04 8.72
CA TRP A 101 3.01 -4.53 7.90
C TRP A 101 2.67 -4.60 6.40
N ALA A 102 2.19 -5.73 5.89
CA ALA A 102 1.84 -5.89 4.49
C ALA A 102 0.74 -4.91 4.03
N SER A 103 -0.18 -4.52 4.91
CA SER A 103 -1.27 -3.61 4.58
C SER A 103 -0.88 -2.13 4.61
N LEU A 104 0.16 -1.73 5.37
CA LEU A 104 0.51 -0.32 5.56
C LEU A 104 1.81 0.09 4.85
N SER A 105 2.83 -0.78 4.87
CA SER A 105 4.19 -0.43 4.41
C SER A 105 4.24 -0.01 2.94
N ASN A 106 3.33 -0.50 2.11
CA ASN A 106 3.25 -0.15 0.69
C ASN A 106 2.12 0.84 0.37
N ALA A 107 0.95 0.67 1.00
CA ALA A 107 -0.21 1.48 0.69
C ALA A 107 -0.06 2.94 1.13
N ALA A 108 0.51 3.19 2.32
CA ALA A 108 0.70 4.54 2.82
C ALA A 108 1.68 5.36 1.97
N PRO A 109 2.88 4.87 1.59
CA PRO A 109 3.75 5.58 0.67
C PRO A 109 3.11 5.83 -0.69
N ILE A 110 2.37 4.86 -1.25
CA ILE A 110 1.68 5.07 -2.54
C ILE A 110 0.58 6.12 -2.42
N ALA A 111 -0.15 6.18 -1.31
CA ALA A 111 -1.12 7.25 -1.09
C ALA A 111 -0.44 8.63 -1.09
N PHE A 112 0.69 8.75 -0.38
CA PHE A 112 1.52 9.97 -0.41
C PHE A 112 1.98 10.31 -1.83
N TRP A 113 2.61 9.36 -2.55
CA TRP A 113 3.11 9.60 -3.89
C TRP A 113 2.00 9.96 -4.88
N THR A 114 0.84 9.33 -4.77
CA THR A 114 -0.32 9.64 -5.60
C THR A 114 -0.77 11.08 -5.37
N LEU A 115 -0.94 11.48 -4.10
CA LEU A 115 -1.34 12.85 -3.75
C LEU A 115 -0.29 13.86 -4.24
N ALA A 116 0.99 13.62 -3.99
CA ALA A 116 2.07 14.49 -4.40
C ALA A 116 2.15 14.65 -5.93
N PHE A 117 1.99 13.56 -6.69
CA PHE A 117 1.90 13.63 -8.16
C PHE A 117 0.68 14.41 -8.63
N VAL A 118 -0.49 14.16 -8.06
CA VAL A 118 -1.71 14.89 -8.41
C VAL A 118 -1.54 16.39 -8.16
N LEU A 119 -1.02 16.78 -6.99
CA LEU A 119 -0.82 18.18 -6.63
C LEU A 119 0.28 18.87 -7.47
N SER A 120 1.25 18.12 -7.98
CA SER A 120 2.30 18.64 -8.89
C SER A 120 1.87 18.72 -10.34
N HIS A 121 0.66 18.23 -10.71
CA HIS A 121 0.10 18.27 -12.06
C HIS A 121 -1.26 18.98 -12.06
N PRO A 122 -1.29 20.32 -12.21
CA PRO A 122 -2.50 21.13 -12.05
C PRO A 122 -3.70 20.69 -12.91
N ASP A 123 -3.44 20.22 -14.14
CA ASP A 123 -4.51 19.80 -15.05
C ASP A 123 -5.14 18.48 -14.57
N VAL A 124 -4.33 17.53 -14.08
CA VAL A 124 -4.81 16.28 -13.50
C VAL A 124 -5.60 16.57 -12.21
N HIS A 125 -5.06 17.45 -11.36
CA HIS A 125 -5.74 17.86 -10.12
C HIS A 125 -7.11 18.48 -10.41
N ARG A 126 -7.18 19.42 -11.36
CA ARG A 126 -8.44 20.06 -11.78
C ARG A 126 -9.44 19.03 -12.30
N ALA A 127 -9.03 18.14 -13.20
CA ALA A 127 -9.90 17.09 -13.74
C ALA A 127 -10.43 16.15 -12.65
N ILE A 128 -9.64 15.83 -11.63
CA ILE A 128 -10.09 15.05 -10.47
C ILE A 128 -11.16 15.82 -9.68
N LEU A 129 -10.93 17.11 -9.39
CA LEU A 129 -11.89 17.93 -8.64
C LEU A 129 -13.22 18.11 -9.40
N GLU A 130 -13.18 18.32 -10.72
CA GLU A 130 -14.37 18.38 -11.59
C GLU A 130 -15.14 17.05 -11.56
N GLY A 131 -14.44 15.92 -11.70
CA GLY A 131 -15.04 14.59 -11.59
C GLY A 131 -15.68 14.35 -10.21
N MET A 132 -15.01 14.75 -9.14
CA MET A 132 -15.55 14.63 -7.78
C MET A 132 -16.77 15.54 -7.57
N SER A 133 -16.76 16.76 -8.10
CA SER A 133 -17.90 17.68 -8.03
C SER A 133 -19.12 17.12 -8.77
N SER A 134 -18.93 16.43 -9.89
CA SER A 134 -20.02 15.78 -10.63
C SER A 134 -20.64 14.59 -9.88
N VAL A 135 -19.86 13.92 -9.03
CA VAL A 135 -20.31 12.72 -8.27
C VAL A 135 -20.89 13.09 -6.91
N PHE A 136 -20.24 13.99 -6.19
CA PHE A 136 -20.54 14.31 -4.79
C PHE A 136 -21.15 15.72 -4.59
N GLY A 137 -21.24 16.53 -5.64
CA GLY A 137 -21.66 17.92 -5.52
C GLY A 137 -20.57 18.81 -4.93
N THR A 138 -20.99 19.89 -4.26
CA THR A 138 -20.05 20.87 -3.68
C THR A 138 -19.21 20.24 -2.57
N ALA A 139 -17.88 20.33 -2.72
CA ALA A 139 -16.93 19.76 -1.78
C ALA A 139 -17.01 20.43 -0.40
N GLY A 140 -16.80 19.65 0.64
CA GLY A 140 -16.53 20.13 2.03
C GLY A 140 -17.74 20.31 2.93
N LYS A 141 -18.95 20.46 2.42
CA LYS A 141 -20.12 20.78 3.26
C LYS A 141 -20.66 19.62 4.08
N ASP A 142 -20.70 18.41 3.51
CA ASP A 142 -21.34 17.26 4.13
C ASP A 142 -20.42 16.06 4.27
N LYS A 143 -20.78 15.12 5.15
CA LYS A 143 -20.14 13.81 5.21
C LYS A 143 -20.56 13.02 3.98
N ILE A 144 -19.60 12.74 3.08
CA ILE A 144 -19.86 11.85 1.95
C ILE A 144 -19.77 10.38 2.36
N LYS A 145 -20.63 9.58 1.73
CA LYS A 145 -20.53 8.12 1.76
C LYS A 145 -20.10 7.69 0.36
N VAL A 146 -18.89 7.19 0.23
CA VAL A 146 -18.35 6.74 -1.05
C VAL A 146 -18.85 5.33 -1.32
N SER A 147 -19.57 5.15 -2.43
CA SER A 147 -20.05 3.84 -2.91
C SER A 147 -19.12 3.25 -3.96
N GLU A 148 -19.30 1.96 -4.26
CA GLU A 148 -18.55 1.31 -5.35
C GLU A 148 -18.83 1.94 -6.71
N ASP A 149 -20.07 2.37 -6.96
CA ASP A 149 -20.43 3.02 -8.21
C ASP A 149 -19.83 4.43 -8.36
N ASP A 150 -19.64 5.14 -7.25
CA ASP A 150 -18.91 6.41 -7.27
C ASP A 150 -17.45 6.21 -7.64
N LEU A 151 -16.83 5.14 -7.12
CA LEU A 151 -15.43 4.79 -7.44
C LEU A 151 -15.28 4.43 -8.94
N LYS A 152 -16.27 3.79 -9.54
CA LYS A 152 -16.29 3.48 -10.98
C LYS A 152 -16.38 4.73 -11.85
N LYS A 153 -17.01 5.79 -11.36
CA LYS A 153 -17.07 7.10 -12.05
C LYS A 153 -15.78 7.90 -11.93
N LEU A 154 -14.97 7.65 -10.89
CA LEU A 154 -13.74 8.37 -10.58
C LEU A 154 -12.47 7.59 -11.00
N LEU A 155 -12.48 7.03 -12.21
CA LEU A 155 -11.39 6.19 -12.73
C LEU A 155 -10.05 6.93 -12.83
N LEU A 156 -10.04 8.25 -13.06
CA LEU A 156 -8.82 9.04 -13.14
C LEU A 156 -7.98 8.92 -11.87
N ILE A 157 -8.61 8.90 -10.70
CA ILE A 157 -7.89 8.70 -9.42
C ILE A 157 -7.23 7.32 -9.40
N LYS A 158 -7.92 6.27 -9.82
CA LYS A 158 -7.37 4.91 -9.91
C LYS A 158 -6.20 4.84 -10.90
N TRP A 159 -6.28 5.57 -12.02
CA TRP A 159 -5.16 5.67 -12.97
C TRP A 159 -3.96 6.41 -12.38
N CYS A 160 -4.19 7.47 -11.59
CA CYS A 160 -3.12 8.18 -10.86
C CYS A 160 -2.41 7.25 -9.88
N ILE A 161 -3.16 6.42 -9.15
CA ILE A 161 -2.59 5.44 -8.21
C ILE A 161 -1.70 4.42 -8.95
N LEU A 162 -2.20 3.85 -10.04
CA LEU A 162 -1.46 2.86 -10.83
C LEU A 162 -0.19 3.47 -11.44
N GLU A 163 -0.25 4.72 -11.88
CA GLU A 163 0.90 5.44 -12.40
C GLU A 163 1.92 5.77 -11.31
N ALA A 164 1.46 6.16 -10.12
CA ALA A 164 2.33 6.34 -8.96
C ALA A 164 3.03 5.03 -8.56
N ILE A 165 2.30 3.91 -8.56
CA ILE A 165 2.88 2.58 -8.31
C ILE A 165 3.94 2.25 -9.37
N ARG A 166 3.65 2.47 -10.65
CA ARG A 166 4.61 2.24 -11.75
C ARG A 166 5.90 3.03 -11.56
N LEU A 167 5.79 4.27 -11.15
CA LEU A 167 6.93 5.18 -10.97
C LEU A 167 7.68 4.99 -9.65
N ARG A 168 7.02 4.46 -8.61
CA ARG A 168 7.55 4.48 -7.24
C ARG A 168 7.66 3.10 -6.57
N ALA A 169 7.22 2.02 -7.22
CA ALA A 169 7.39 0.67 -6.70
C ALA A 169 8.50 -0.07 -7.46
N PRO A 170 9.77 0.03 -7.03
CA PRO A 170 10.89 -0.58 -7.73
C PRO A 170 10.92 -2.09 -7.59
N GLY A 171 10.53 -2.63 -6.45
CA GLY A 171 10.45 -4.05 -6.06
C GLY A 171 11.36 -5.01 -6.83
N VAL A 172 11.77 -6.09 -6.22
CA VAL A 172 12.51 -7.15 -6.90
C VAL A 172 11.78 -8.48 -6.69
N ILE A 173 11.47 -9.17 -7.78
CA ILE A 173 10.84 -10.49 -7.73
C ILE A 173 11.95 -11.52 -7.79
N THR A 174 12.18 -12.24 -6.68
CA THR A 174 13.20 -13.28 -6.61
C THR A 174 12.59 -14.66 -6.67
N ARG A 175 13.29 -15.60 -7.32
CA ARG A 175 12.95 -17.03 -7.36
C ARG A 175 14.21 -17.87 -7.21
N LYS A 176 14.20 -18.78 -6.26
CA LYS A 176 15.27 -19.80 -6.16
C LYS A 176 15.05 -20.87 -7.22
N VAL A 177 16.07 -21.15 -7.99
CA VAL A 177 16.06 -22.20 -9.02
C VAL A 177 16.25 -23.54 -8.34
N VAL A 178 15.23 -24.39 -8.34
CA VAL A 178 15.27 -25.74 -7.73
C VAL A 178 15.70 -26.83 -8.71
N LYS A 179 15.56 -26.59 -10.01
CA LYS A 179 16.04 -27.45 -11.11
C LYS A 179 16.59 -26.54 -12.21
N PRO A 180 17.63 -26.94 -12.95
CA PRO A 180 18.16 -26.13 -14.05
C PRO A 180 17.04 -25.68 -14.98
N VAL A 181 17.03 -24.41 -15.34
CA VAL A 181 16.02 -23.80 -16.22
C VAL A 181 16.70 -23.10 -17.38
N LYS A 182 16.21 -23.33 -18.59
CA LYS A 182 16.70 -22.63 -19.79
C LYS A 182 15.86 -21.36 -20.01
N ILE A 183 16.54 -20.22 -20.07
CA ILE A 183 15.94 -18.91 -20.38
C ILE A 183 16.67 -18.36 -21.59
N LEU A 184 15.99 -18.30 -22.72
CA LEU A 184 16.59 -17.95 -24.02
C LEU A 184 17.82 -18.86 -24.28
N ASN A 185 19.02 -18.27 -24.40
CA ASN A 185 20.26 -18.97 -24.67
C ASN A 185 21.05 -19.34 -23.40
N TYR A 186 20.51 -19.01 -22.21
CA TYR A 186 21.19 -19.25 -20.94
C TYR A 186 20.57 -20.42 -20.20
N THR A 187 21.40 -21.22 -19.56
CA THR A 187 20.97 -22.24 -18.60
C THR A 187 21.32 -21.77 -17.20
N VAL A 188 20.29 -21.56 -16.38
CA VAL A 188 20.45 -21.15 -14.97
C VAL A 188 20.51 -22.44 -14.14
N PRO A 189 21.59 -22.69 -13.40
CA PRO A 189 21.75 -23.90 -12.62
C PRO A 189 20.83 -23.94 -11.40
N SER A 190 20.65 -25.13 -10.84
CA SER A 190 19.97 -25.30 -9.56
C SER A 190 20.76 -24.64 -8.43
N GLY A 191 20.07 -23.98 -7.52
CA GLY A 191 20.67 -23.26 -6.39
C GLY A 191 20.76 -21.75 -6.60
N ASP A 192 20.80 -21.28 -7.83
CA ASP A 192 20.88 -19.86 -8.16
C ASP A 192 19.59 -19.11 -7.85
N LEU A 193 19.67 -17.78 -7.79
CA LEU A 193 18.54 -16.86 -7.66
C LEU A 193 18.29 -16.14 -8.96
N LEU A 194 17.07 -16.29 -9.48
CA LEU A 194 16.56 -15.44 -10.55
C LEU A 194 15.99 -14.17 -9.93
N MET A 195 16.44 -13.02 -10.43
CA MET A 195 15.98 -11.71 -9.99
C MET A 195 15.37 -10.96 -11.18
N LEU A 196 14.08 -10.63 -11.07
CA LEU A 196 13.38 -9.79 -12.03
C LEU A 196 13.08 -8.45 -11.38
N SER A 197 13.52 -7.36 -12.01
CA SER A 197 13.24 -6.00 -11.55
C SER A 197 12.11 -5.36 -12.35
N PRO A 198 10.92 -5.18 -11.76
CA PRO A 198 9.84 -4.41 -12.36
C PRO A 198 10.24 -2.97 -12.69
N PHE A 199 11.19 -2.39 -11.96
CA PHE A 199 11.69 -1.04 -12.18
C PHE A 199 12.13 -0.81 -13.64
N TRP A 200 12.98 -1.70 -14.20
CA TRP A 200 13.45 -1.60 -15.57
C TRP A 200 12.34 -1.85 -16.58
N LEU A 201 11.44 -2.77 -16.27
CA LEU A 201 10.31 -3.09 -17.12
C LEU A 201 9.34 -1.90 -17.22
N HIS A 202 9.03 -1.28 -16.07
CA HIS A 202 8.14 -0.13 -15.98
C HIS A 202 8.72 1.14 -16.60
N ARG A 203 10.04 1.18 -16.84
CA ARG A 203 10.73 2.29 -17.49
C ARG A 203 11.18 2.00 -18.93
N ASN A 204 10.76 0.86 -19.44
CA ASN A 204 11.04 0.53 -20.84
C ASN A 204 10.11 1.33 -21.77
N PRO A 205 10.64 2.22 -22.65
CA PRO A 205 9.82 3.07 -23.52
C PRO A 205 9.00 2.29 -24.54
N LYS A 206 9.38 1.04 -24.84
CA LYS A 206 8.60 0.14 -25.70
C LYS A 206 7.21 -0.16 -25.12
N TYR A 207 7.12 -0.30 -23.81
CA TYR A 207 5.86 -0.63 -23.12
C TYR A 207 5.19 0.58 -22.49
N PHE A 208 6.01 1.54 -22.03
CA PHE A 208 5.57 2.78 -21.39
C PHE A 208 6.24 3.98 -22.06
N PRO A 209 5.67 4.50 -23.18
CA PRO A 209 6.21 5.71 -23.83
C PRO A 209 6.34 6.84 -22.82
N GLU A 210 7.45 7.62 -22.92
CA GLU A 210 7.82 8.64 -21.93
C GLU A 210 7.80 8.06 -20.49
N PRO A 211 8.66 7.08 -20.21
CA PRO A 211 8.52 6.19 -19.05
C PRO A 211 8.70 6.91 -17.71
N ASP A 212 9.40 8.04 -17.67
CA ASP A 212 9.65 8.80 -16.44
C ASP A 212 8.59 9.88 -16.18
N SER A 213 7.71 10.13 -17.15
CA SER A 213 6.61 11.09 -17.02
C SER A 213 5.41 10.48 -16.33
N PHE A 214 4.76 11.26 -15.45
CA PHE A 214 3.49 10.89 -14.81
C PHE A 214 2.34 11.12 -15.80
N LYS A 215 1.84 10.04 -16.37
CA LYS A 215 0.77 10.04 -17.41
C LYS A 215 -0.34 9.06 -17.06
N PRO A 216 -1.31 9.45 -16.23
CA PRO A 216 -2.42 8.58 -15.83
C PRO A 216 -3.25 8.04 -17.00
N GLU A 217 -3.36 8.79 -18.11
CA GLU A 217 -4.18 8.42 -19.26
C GLU A 217 -3.74 7.14 -19.95
N ARG A 218 -2.48 6.70 -19.77
CA ARG A 218 -2.02 5.42 -20.31
C ARG A 218 -2.85 4.24 -19.83
N TRP A 219 -3.45 4.37 -18.63
CA TRP A 219 -4.27 3.36 -17.99
C TRP A 219 -5.68 3.21 -18.58
N LYS A 220 -6.10 4.12 -19.48
CA LYS A 220 -7.33 3.95 -20.28
C LYS A 220 -7.34 2.65 -21.08
N LYS A 221 -6.15 2.15 -21.47
CA LYS A 221 -5.98 0.90 -22.23
C LYS A 221 -6.09 -0.35 -21.37
N ALA A 222 -6.01 -0.23 -20.05
CA ALA A 222 -6.14 -1.35 -19.12
C ALA A 222 -7.62 -1.74 -18.94
N ASN A 223 -7.89 -3.04 -18.93
CA ASN A 223 -9.23 -3.55 -18.66
C ASN A 223 -9.43 -3.77 -17.15
N LEU A 224 -9.51 -2.66 -16.41
CA LEU A 224 -9.60 -2.68 -14.94
C LEU A 224 -10.91 -3.26 -14.43
N GLU A 225 -11.98 -3.25 -15.22
CA GLU A 225 -13.27 -3.88 -14.89
C GLU A 225 -13.13 -5.41 -14.86
N LYS A 226 -12.32 -5.97 -15.76
CA LYS A 226 -11.97 -7.40 -15.78
C LYS A 226 -10.72 -7.70 -14.93
N HIS A 227 -10.33 -6.79 -14.05
CA HIS A 227 -9.16 -6.94 -13.21
C HIS A 227 -7.84 -7.18 -13.98
N ALA A 228 -7.72 -6.66 -15.20
CA ALA A 228 -6.53 -6.76 -16.01
C ALA A 228 -5.74 -5.44 -15.99
N PHE A 229 -4.46 -5.52 -15.64
CA PHE A 229 -3.52 -4.41 -15.76
C PHE A 229 -2.94 -4.34 -17.18
N LEU A 230 -2.19 -3.26 -17.44
CA LEU A 230 -1.40 -3.15 -18.67
C LEU A 230 -0.36 -4.28 -18.74
N ASP A 231 -0.09 -4.76 -19.94
CA ASP A 231 1.01 -5.69 -20.18
C ASP A 231 2.32 -5.10 -19.62
N CYS A 232 3.16 -5.96 -19.09
CA CYS A 232 4.42 -5.56 -18.46
C CYS A 232 4.29 -4.75 -17.16
N PHE A 233 3.09 -4.54 -16.60
CA PHE A 233 2.93 -3.99 -15.27
C PHE A 233 2.98 -5.09 -14.20
N MET A 234 4.12 -5.19 -13.55
CA MET A 234 4.41 -6.28 -12.62
C MET A 234 4.65 -5.81 -11.16
N ALA A 235 4.14 -4.64 -10.80
CA ALA A 235 4.32 -4.10 -9.44
C ALA A 235 3.74 -5.00 -8.34
N PHE A 236 2.71 -5.77 -8.66
CA PHE A 236 2.08 -6.72 -7.73
C PHE A 236 2.59 -8.17 -7.88
N GLY A 237 3.68 -8.38 -8.60
CA GLY A 237 4.16 -9.73 -8.93
C GLY A 237 3.29 -10.47 -9.92
N GLY A 238 3.45 -11.80 -10.00
CA GLY A 238 2.73 -12.63 -10.96
C GLY A 238 2.57 -14.09 -10.52
N GLY A 239 1.66 -14.80 -11.19
CA GLY A 239 1.35 -16.20 -10.92
C GLY A 239 0.76 -16.41 -9.53
N LYS A 240 1.01 -17.58 -8.94
CA LYS A 240 0.48 -17.95 -7.61
C LYS A 240 0.98 -17.06 -6.45
N PHE A 241 2.02 -16.27 -6.67
CA PHE A 241 2.60 -15.35 -5.68
C PHE A 241 2.24 -13.89 -5.96
N GLN A 242 1.28 -13.63 -6.83
CA GLN A 242 0.77 -12.29 -7.03
C GLN A 242 0.17 -11.75 -5.73
N CYS A 243 0.37 -10.45 -5.45
CA CYS A 243 -0.13 -9.81 -4.24
C CYS A 243 -1.65 -10.03 -4.08
N PRO A 244 -2.09 -10.72 -3.02
CA PRO A 244 -3.52 -10.96 -2.79
C PRO A 244 -4.27 -9.69 -2.42
N GLY A 245 -3.59 -8.72 -1.79
CA GLY A 245 -4.17 -7.45 -1.34
C GLY A 245 -4.23 -6.35 -2.40
N ARG A 246 -3.82 -6.61 -3.65
CA ARG A 246 -3.71 -5.57 -4.70
C ARG A 246 -4.99 -4.76 -4.94
N TRP A 247 -6.14 -5.41 -4.94
CA TRP A 247 -7.42 -4.72 -5.17
C TRP A 247 -7.88 -3.95 -3.94
N PHE A 248 -7.64 -4.52 -2.75
CA PHE A 248 -7.91 -3.86 -1.48
C PHE A 248 -7.06 -2.59 -1.34
N ALA A 249 -5.76 -2.67 -1.62
CA ALA A 249 -4.85 -1.52 -1.56
C ALA A 249 -5.27 -0.41 -2.55
N LEU A 250 -5.62 -0.76 -3.79
CA LEU A 250 -6.10 0.23 -4.77
C LEU A 250 -7.38 0.91 -4.30
N LEU A 251 -8.33 0.16 -3.73
CA LEU A 251 -9.57 0.68 -3.17
C LEU A 251 -9.32 1.62 -1.98
N GLU A 252 -8.48 1.19 -1.03
CA GLU A 252 -8.15 1.95 0.17
C GLU A 252 -7.48 3.28 -0.19
N ILE A 253 -6.51 3.26 -1.09
CA ILE A 253 -5.81 4.46 -1.54
C ILE A 253 -6.78 5.38 -2.30
N GLN A 254 -7.64 4.84 -3.17
CA GLN A 254 -8.60 5.63 -3.91
C GLN A 254 -9.56 6.38 -2.97
N ILE A 255 -10.10 5.71 -1.96
CA ILE A 255 -10.96 6.31 -0.94
C ILE A 255 -10.18 7.38 -0.16
N CYS A 256 -8.93 7.10 0.24
CA CYS A 256 -8.09 8.05 0.97
C CYS A 256 -7.90 9.35 0.18
N ILE A 257 -7.52 9.26 -1.10
CA ILE A 257 -7.34 10.43 -1.98
C ILE A 257 -8.65 11.21 -2.15
N ILE A 258 -9.78 10.52 -2.37
CA ILE A 258 -11.10 11.14 -2.46
C ILE A 258 -11.41 11.93 -1.19
N LEU A 259 -11.26 11.33 -0.02
CA LEU A 259 -11.60 11.97 1.26
C LEU A 259 -10.70 13.19 1.56
N ILE A 260 -9.41 13.10 1.24
CA ILE A 260 -8.48 14.23 1.41
C ILE A 260 -8.89 15.37 0.49
N LEU A 261 -9.04 15.15 -0.82
CA LEU A 261 -9.33 16.19 -1.79
C LEU A 261 -10.77 16.73 -1.68
N TYR A 262 -11.71 15.92 -1.17
CA TYR A 262 -13.05 16.39 -0.87
C TYR A 262 -13.09 17.35 0.32
N LYS A 263 -12.35 17.01 1.38
CA LYS A 263 -12.38 17.77 2.64
C LYS A 263 -11.46 18.98 2.65
N TYR A 264 -10.33 18.87 1.91
CA TYR A 264 -9.29 19.89 1.96
C TYR A 264 -8.94 20.41 0.57
N ASP A 265 -8.67 21.70 0.50
CA ASP A 265 -7.92 22.29 -0.59
C ASP A 265 -6.44 22.15 -0.27
N CYS A 266 -5.72 21.40 -1.11
CA CYS A 266 -4.35 20.99 -0.84
C CYS A 266 -3.41 21.61 -1.89
N ARG A 267 -2.26 22.06 -1.44
CA ARG A 267 -1.19 22.59 -2.30
C ARG A 267 0.15 22.06 -1.84
N LEU A 268 0.93 21.54 -2.78
CA LEU A 268 2.31 21.16 -2.55
C LEU A 268 3.18 22.41 -2.48
N LEU A 269 3.91 22.60 -1.38
CA LEU A 269 4.79 23.77 -1.19
C LEU A 269 6.21 23.49 -1.67
N ASP A 270 6.67 22.26 -1.51
CA ASP A 270 7.99 21.81 -1.93
C ASP A 270 7.94 21.16 -3.32
N PRO A 271 9.07 21.10 -4.04
CA PRO A 271 9.21 20.22 -5.20
C PRO A 271 8.94 18.76 -4.84
N LEU A 272 8.56 17.96 -5.82
CA LEU A 272 8.34 16.51 -5.61
C LEU A 272 9.62 15.89 -4.99
N PRO A 273 9.53 15.25 -3.82
CA PRO A 273 10.71 14.73 -3.14
C PRO A 273 11.35 13.57 -3.91
N LYS A 274 12.62 13.31 -3.64
CA LYS A 274 13.29 12.10 -4.10
C LYS A 274 12.78 10.88 -3.31
N GLN A 275 12.98 9.70 -3.87
CA GLN A 275 12.74 8.46 -3.15
C GLN A 275 13.91 8.15 -2.22
N SER A 276 13.61 7.68 -1.02
CA SER A 276 14.60 7.12 -0.12
C SER A 276 15.21 5.84 -0.72
N CYS A 277 16.51 5.68 -0.62
CA CYS A 277 17.22 4.47 -1.04
C CYS A 277 17.23 3.39 0.06
N LEU A 278 16.61 3.65 1.21
CA LEU A 278 16.65 2.75 2.37
C LEU A 278 15.63 1.61 2.28
N HIS A 279 14.59 1.75 1.45
CA HIS A 279 13.54 0.75 1.25
C HIS A 279 13.63 0.15 -0.15
N LEU A 280 14.15 -1.06 -0.27
CA LEU A 280 14.30 -1.77 -1.55
C LEU A 280 13.27 -2.88 -1.75
N VAL A 281 12.69 -3.39 -0.65
CA VAL A 281 11.74 -4.52 -0.70
C VAL A 281 10.32 -4.04 -0.99
N GLY A 282 9.95 -2.86 -0.52
CA GLY A 282 8.62 -2.27 -0.68
C GLY A 282 8.59 -1.01 -1.54
N VAL A 283 7.62 -0.15 -1.26
CA VAL A 283 7.52 1.18 -1.86
C VAL A 283 8.36 2.15 -1.04
N PRO A 284 9.39 2.78 -1.64
CA PRO A 284 10.24 3.72 -0.94
C PRO A 284 9.47 4.93 -0.41
N GLN A 285 9.79 5.31 0.81
CA GLN A 285 9.34 6.55 1.43
C GLN A 285 9.95 7.77 0.72
N PRO A 286 9.38 8.98 0.84
CA PRO A 286 10.04 10.20 0.41
C PRO A 286 11.32 10.42 1.21
N GLU A 287 12.35 10.94 0.55
CA GLU A 287 13.58 11.39 1.20
C GLU A 287 13.36 12.76 1.83
N GLY A 288 13.49 12.84 3.16
CA GLY A 288 13.28 14.06 3.92
C GLY A 288 11.81 14.43 4.12
N GLN A 289 11.59 15.68 4.48
CA GLN A 289 10.26 16.24 4.72
C GLN A 289 9.70 16.85 3.42
N CYS A 290 8.39 16.75 3.26
CA CYS A 290 7.66 17.36 2.15
C CYS A 290 6.48 18.13 2.74
N GLN A 291 6.42 19.43 2.46
CA GLN A 291 5.39 20.31 3.02
C GLN A 291 4.19 20.40 2.08
N ILE A 292 3.02 20.15 2.64
CA ILE A 292 1.73 20.33 1.98
C ILE A 292 0.92 21.33 2.79
N GLU A 293 0.54 22.43 2.16
CA GLU A 293 -0.45 23.34 2.69
C GLU A 293 -1.84 22.75 2.48
N TYR A 294 -2.69 22.81 3.49
CA TYR A 294 -4.08 22.38 3.35
C TYR A 294 -5.03 23.35 4.05
N LYS A 295 -6.16 23.62 3.42
CA LYS A 295 -7.25 24.42 3.97
C LYS A 295 -8.54 23.61 3.89
N GLN A 296 -9.26 23.52 5.01
CA GLN A 296 -10.56 22.86 5.00
C GLN A 296 -11.52 23.58 4.05
N ARG A 297 -12.18 22.84 3.18
CA ARG A 297 -13.26 23.36 2.34
C ARG A 297 -14.49 23.60 3.21
N VAL A 298 -15.14 24.75 3.01
CA VAL A 298 -16.30 25.23 3.81
C VAL A 298 -17.57 25.15 3.00
#